data_11295815251fbc565d467a6e8fd6c04c
#
_entry.id   11295815251fbc565d467a6e8fd6c04c
#
_cell.length_a   1.000
_cell.length_b   1.000
_cell.length_c   1.000
_cell.angle_alpha   90.00
_cell.angle_beta   90.00
_cell.angle_gamma   90.00
#
_symmetry.space_group_name_H-M   'P 1'
#
loop_
_entity.id
_entity.type
_entity.pdbx_description
1 polymer ?
#
loop_
_entity_poly.entity_id
_entity_poly.type
_entity_poly.pdbx_seq_one_letter_code
_entity_poly.pdbx_strand_id
1 'polypeptide(L)'
;MRPPISFFVTGHPKSQPRARARARQFGKGVYNPDTADGWKACIRADWKALQQPAWEGPLKVSLTFYFARPAAHYGTGKNALNLKPTAPIWHTKKPDRDNLDKAVMDALTNAGAWSDDCQVCAGSIRKVWGPLPGVRICISEAPETFNPSDN
;
A
#
# COMPACT_ATOMS: atom_id res chain seq x y z
N MET A 1 1.85 -14.63 -21.21
CA MET A 1 1.88 -13.46 -20.29
C MET A 1 0.69 -13.56 -19.35
N ARG A 2 0.94 -13.48 -18.08
CA ARG A 2 -0.10 -13.52 -17.05
C ARG A 2 -0.85 -12.18 -17.02
N PRO A 3 -2.19 -12.17 -16.92
CA PRO A 3 -2.94 -10.92 -16.80
C PRO A 3 -2.54 -10.14 -15.55
N PRO A 4 -2.49 -8.81 -15.60
CA PRO A 4 -2.26 -7.99 -14.41
C PRO A 4 -3.35 -8.24 -13.35
N ILE A 5 -2.96 -8.14 -12.08
CA ILE A 5 -3.87 -8.21 -10.95
C ILE A 5 -3.91 -6.83 -10.29
N SER A 6 -5.12 -6.35 -10.00
CA SER A 6 -5.33 -5.13 -9.24
C SER A 6 -6.34 -5.39 -8.13
N PHE A 7 -6.00 -5.00 -6.91
CA PHE A 7 -6.89 -5.12 -5.76
C PHE A 7 -6.67 -3.98 -4.77
N PHE A 8 -7.67 -3.74 -3.93
CA PHE A 8 -7.66 -2.68 -2.94
C PHE A 8 -7.72 -3.27 -1.53
N VAL A 9 -6.79 -2.86 -0.68
CA VAL A 9 -6.77 -3.23 0.74
C VAL A 9 -7.25 -2.03 1.55
N THR A 10 -8.39 -2.18 2.22
CA THR A 10 -8.97 -1.14 3.06
C THR A 10 -8.25 -1.04 4.38
N GLY A 11 -8.01 0.17 4.85
CA GLY A 11 -7.41 0.46 6.15
C GLY A 11 -6.52 1.69 6.10
N HIS A 12 -6.12 2.17 7.25
CA HIS A 12 -5.20 3.30 7.33
C HIS A 12 -3.77 2.84 7.01
N PRO A 13 -3.17 3.32 5.92
CA PRO A 13 -1.81 2.91 5.56
C PRO A 13 -0.81 3.22 6.67
N LYS A 14 0.03 2.24 6.99
CA LYS A 14 1.07 2.34 8.02
C LYS A 14 2.44 2.08 7.42
N SER A 15 3.42 2.79 7.91
CA SER A 15 4.82 2.57 7.52
C SER A 15 5.42 1.39 8.26
N GLN A 16 6.43 0.77 7.64
CA GLN A 16 7.27 -0.21 8.29
C GLN A 16 7.98 0.45 9.49
N PRO A 17 7.86 -0.09 10.70
CA PRO A 17 8.62 0.42 11.83
C PRO A 17 10.12 0.24 11.59
N ARG A 18 10.91 1.24 11.95
CA ARG A 18 12.35 1.07 11.98
C ARG A 18 12.70 0.06 13.06
N ALA A 19 13.61 -0.85 12.78
CA ALA A 19 14.14 -1.77 13.76
C ALA A 19 14.77 -0.97 14.91
N ARG A 20 14.15 -1.02 16.07
CA ARG A 20 14.71 -0.52 17.31
C ARG A 20 15.03 -1.72 18.17
N ALA A 21 16.21 -1.75 18.77
CA ALA A 21 16.53 -2.72 19.80
C ALA A 21 15.58 -2.46 20.98
N ARG A 22 14.46 -3.16 21.02
CA ARG A 22 13.50 -3.11 22.13
C ARG A 22 13.12 -4.48 22.60
N ALA A 23 12.90 -4.55 23.91
CA ALA A 23 12.35 -5.70 24.57
C ALA A 23 11.07 -6.19 23.88
N ARG A 24 11.00 -7.50 23.73
CA ARG A 24 9.89 -8.21 23.14
C ARG A 24 8.58 -7.92 23.86
N GLN A 25 7.56 -7.62 23.10
CA GLN A 25 6.20 -7.77 23.61
C GLN A 25 5.71 -9.18 23.33
N PHE A 26 5.28 -9.86 24.38
CA PHE A 26 4.65 -11.15 24.28
C PHE A 26 3.15 -10.96 24.22
N GLY A 27 2.51 -11.56 23.24
CA GLY A 27 1.06 -11.64 23.18
C GLY A 27 0.64 -12.43 21.96
N LYS A 28 0.01 -13.58 22.18
CA LYS A 28 -0.84 -14.20 21.18
C LYS A 28 -2.12 -13.39 21.15
N GLY A 29 -2.24 -12.47 20.21
CA GLY A 29 -3.40 -11.61 20.12
C GLY A 29 -3.86 -11.40 18.70
N VAL A 30 -5.12 -11.04 18.56
CA VAL A 30 -5.70 -10.50 17.33
C VAL A 30 -4.93 -9.24 16.97
N TYR A 31 -4.42 -9.16 15.75
CA TYR A 31 -3.73 -7.96 15.28
C TYR A 31 -4.69 -6.77 15.27
N ASN A 32 -4.28 -5.68 15.90
CA ASN A 32 -4.99 -4.43 15.77
C ASN A 32 -4.71 -3.84 14.39
N PRO A 33 -5.73 -3.64 13.52
CA PRO A 33 -5.53 -3.12 12.17
C PRO A 33 -4.93 -1.71 12.13
N ASP A 34 -5.01 -0.95 13.21
CA ASP A 34 -4.41 0.39 13.30
C ASP A 34 -2.92 0.37 13.63
N THR A 35 -2.32 -0.79 13.75
CA THR A 35 -0.87 -0.97 13.91
C THR A 35 -0.22 -1.34 12.58
N ALA A 36 1.10 -1.21 12.49
CA ALA A 36 1.86 -1.66 11.32
C ALA A 36 1.68 -3.18 11.07
N ASP A 37 1.69 -3.98 12.13
CA ASP A 37 1.49 -5.44 12.02
C ASP A 37 0.06 -5.78 11.60
N GLY A 38 -0.93 -5.08 12.12
CA GLY A 38 -2.32 -5.23 11.72
C GLY A 38 -2.56 -4.83 10.27
N TRP A 39 -1.96 -3.74 9.83
CA TRP A 39 -2.00 -3.30 8.43
C TRP A 39 -1.41 -4.35 7.50
N LYS A 40 -0.22 -4.87 7.82
CA LYS A 40 0.43 -5.93 7.05
C LYS A 40 -0.40 -7.22 7.03
N ALA A 41 -1.06 -7.56 8.15
CA ALA A 41 -1.96 -8.71 8.23
C ALA A 41 -3.16 -8.57 7.29
N CYS A 42 -3.73 -7.37 7.16
CA CYS A 42 -4.81 -7.09 6.21
C CYS A 42 -4.36 -7.31 4.76
N ILE A 43 -3.17 -6.82 4.41
CA ILE A 43 -2.60 -6.99 3.07
C ILE A 43 -2.39 -8.48 2.76
N ARG A 44 -1.82 -9.24 3.70
CA ARG A 44 -1.62 -10.69 3.54
C ARG A 44 -2.93 -11.43 3.35
N ALA A 45 -3.94 -11.10 4.17
CA ALA A 45 -5.25 -11.75 4.10
C ALA A 45 -5.93 -11.48 2.75
N ASP A 46 -5.89 -10.24 2.27
CA ASP A 46 -6.52 -9.87 1.00
C ASP A 46 -5.81 -10.52 -0.20
N TRP A 47 -4.48 -10.62 -0.16
CA TRP A 47 -3.75 -11.38 -1.18
C TRP A 47 -4.16 -12.86 -1.18
N LYS A 48 -4.18 -13.50 -0.03
CA LYS A 48 -4.56 -14.92 0.10
C LYS A 48 -5.98 -15.18 -0.37
N ALA A 49 -6.90 -14.26 -0.12
CA ALA A 49 -8.29 -14.36 -0.55
C ALA A 49 -8.44 -14.38 -2.08
N LEU A 50 -7.49 -13.82 -2.83
CA LEU A 50 -7.49 -13.87 -4.28
C LEU A 50 -7.17 -15.25 -4.84
N GLN A 51 -6.60 -16.14 -4.05
CA GLN A 51 -6.22 -17.51 -4.44
C GLN A 51 -5.39 -17.57 -5.74
N GLN A 52 -4.48 -16.62 -5.88
CA GLN A 52 -3.62 -16.52 -7.05
C GLN A 52 -2.30 -17.26 -6.82
N PRO A 53 -1.74 -17.91 -7.85
CA PRO A 53 -0.41 -18.49 -7.75
C PRO A 53 0.64 -17.39 -7.58
N ALA A 54 1.78 -17.76 -6.99
CA ALA A 54 2.92 -16.85 -6.87
C ALA A 54 3.37 -16.34 -8.24
N TRP A 55 3.84 -15.11 -8.25
CA TRP A 55 4.46 -14.51 -9.43
C TRP A 55 5.91 -14.94 -9.54
N GLU A 56 6.35 -15.16 -10.77
CA GLU A 56 7.73 -15.52 -11.11
C GLU A 56 8.36 -14.47 -12.01
N GLY A 57 9.69 -14.40 -11.98
CA GLY A 57 10.45 -13.48 -12.83
C GLY A 57 10.35 -12.01 -12.43
N PRO A 58 10.79 -11.10 -13.30
CA PRO A 58 10.76 -9.67 -13.04
C PRO A 58 9.34 -9.12 -12.97
N LEU A 59 9.06 -8.30 -11.97
CA LEU A 59 7.72 -7.78 -11.69
C LEU A 59 7.67 -6.25 -11.72
N LYS A 60 6.52 -5.77 -12.14
CA LYS A 60 6.10 -4.38 -11.99
C LYS A 60 5.01 -4.32 -10.93
N VAL A 61 5.25 -3.56 -9.87
CA VAL A 61 4.27 -3.34 -8.80
C VAL A 61 4.04 -1.85 -8.64
N SER A 62 2.80 -1.42 -8.78
CA SER A 62 2.41 -0.03 -8.59
C SER A 62 1.47 0.08 -7.41
N LEU A 63 1.75 1.03 -6.52
CA LEU A 63 1.03 1.26 -5.29
C LEU A 63 0.45 2.68 -5.28
N THR A 64 -0.81 2.80 -4.93
CA THR A 64 -1.42 4.09 -4.63
C THR A 64 -2.00 4.03 -3.23
N PHE A 65 -1.42 4.82 -2.33
CA PHE A 65 -1.88 4.94 -0.95
C PHE A 65 -2.88 6.07 -0.82
N TYR A 66 -4.05 5.74 -0.26
CA TYR A 66 -5.11 6.69 0.00
C TYR A 66 -5.18 6.98 1.48
N PHE A 67 -5.13 8.25 1.84
CA PHE A 67 -5.25 8.72 3.21
C PHE A 67 -6.57 9.44 3.41
N ALA A 68 -7.21 9.19 4.55
CA ALA A 68 -8.48 9.85 4.89
C ALA A 68 -8.27 11.37 4.99
N ARG A 69 -9.15 12.12 4.34
CA ARG A 69 -9.09 13.59 4.36
C ARG A 69 -9.48 14.13 5.72
N PRO A 70 -8.72 15.07 6.30
CA PRO A 70 -9.14 15.76 7.51
C PRO A 70 -10.34 16.67 7.22
N ALA A 71 -11.07 17.02 8.29
CA ALA A 71 -12.25 17.90 8.19
C ALA A 71 -11.95 19.24 7.52
N ALA A 72 -10.73 19.75 7.64
CA ALA A 72 -10.30 21.00 7.04
C ALA A 72 -10.33 20.99 5.49
N HIS A 73 -10.35 19.81 4.85
CA HIS A 73 -10.48 19.68 3.40
C HIS A 73 -11.92 19.82 2.90
N TYR A 74 -12.89 19.81 3.79
CA TYR A 74 -14.32 19.93 3.49
C TYR A 74 -14.86 21.30 3.92
N GLY A 75 -16.01 21.68 3.38
CA GLY A 75 -16.73 22.86 3.81
C GLY A 75 -17.29 22.73 5.22
N THR A 76 -18.08 23.72 5.63
CA THR A 76 -18.74 23.77 6.95
C THR A 76 -20.27 23.76 6.80
N GLY A 77 -20.96 23.43 7.88
CA GLY A 77 -22.41 23.39 7.92
C GLY A 77 -22.99 22.47 6.85
N LYS A 78 -23.86 23.00 5.99
CA LYS A 78 -24.46 22.23 4.89
C LYS A 78 -23.46 21.77 3.81
N ASN A 79 -22.25 22.35 3.79
CA ASN A 79 -21.20 21.98 2.87
C ASN A 79 -20.17 21.02 3.49
N ALA A 80 -20.45 20.45 4.67
CA ALA A 80 -19.51 19.60 5.40
C ALA A 80 -19.10 18.31 4.65
N LEU A 81 -19.89 17.87 3.68
CA LEU A 81 -19.58 16.71 2.83
C LEU A 81 -18.97 17.09 1.47
N ASN A 82 -18.85 18.38 1.19
CA ASN A 82 -18.34 18.89 -0.07
C ASN A 82 -16.87 19.29 0.10
N LEU A 83 -16.01 18.77 -0.78
CA LEU A 83 -14.61 19.17 -0.82
C LEU A 83 -14.49 20.66 -1.15
N LYS A 84 -13.57 21.33 -0.44
CA LYS A 84 -13.17 22.69 -0.82
C LYS A 84 -12.46 22.65 -2.18
N PRO A 85 -12.59 23.68 -3.03
CA PRO A 85 -11.83 23.78 -4.28
C PRO A 85 -10.32 23.77 -4.06
N THR A 86 -9.86 24.19 -2.87
CA THR A 86 -8.44 24.25 -2.48
C THR A 86 -7.95 22.96 -1.83
N ALA A 87 -8.80 21.95 -1.66
CA ALA A 87 -8.41 20.67 -1.05
C ALA A 87 -7.32 20.00 -1.90
N PRO A 88 -6.17 19.63 -1.29
CA PRO A 88 -5.08 19.04 -2.03
C PRO A 88 -5.41 17.63 -2.50
N ILE A 89 -4.81 17.21 -3.61
CA ILE A 89 -4.89 15.84 -4.12
C ILE A 89 -3.77 15.00 -3.48
N TRP A 90 -2.55 15.53 -3.43
CA TRP A 90 -1.39 14.81 -2.97
C TRP A 90 -1.23 14.87 -1.46
N HIS A 91 -0.93 13.70 -0.88
CA HIS A 91 -0.61 13.58 0.54
C HIS A 91 0.89 13.82 0.74
N THR A 92 1.25 14.96 1.33
CA THR A 92 2.65 15.38 1.51
C THR A 92 3.14 15.29 2.96
N LYS A 93 2.39 14.60 3.80
CA LYS A 93 2.73 14.41 5.22
C LYS A 93 3.30 13.00 5.45
N LYS A 94 3.77 12.75 6.65
CA LYS A 94 4.17 11.39 7.06
C LYS A 94 2.95 10.44 7.00
N PRO A 95 3.15 9.13 6.74
CA PRO A 95 4.43 8.43 6.62
C PRO A 95 5.13 8.67 5.27
N ASP A 96 6.43 8.42 5.25
CA ASP A 96 7.25 8.54 4.04
C ASP A 96 6.94 7.41 3.04
N ARG A 97 7.06 7.73 1.76
CA ARG A 97 6.72 6.83 0.65
C ARG A 97 7.48 5.50 0.69
N ASP A 98 8.78 5.53 0.93
CA ASP A 98 9.62 4.34 0.98
C ASP A 98 9.26 3.39 2.13
N ASN A 99 8.92 3.92 3.29
CA ASN A 99 8.48 3.12 4.43
C ASN A 99 7.10 2.49 4.24
N LEU A 100 6.21 3.16 3.51
CA LEU A 100 4.92 2.59 3.11
C LEU A 100 5.09 1.46 2.10
N ASP A 101 5.95 1.65 1.12
CA ASP A 101 6.31 0.64 0.14
C ASP A 101 6.86 -0.61 0.82
N LYS A 102 7.81 -0.44 1.72
CA LYS A 102 8.44 -1.54 2.44
C LYS A 102 7.44 -2.39 3.20
N ALA A 103 6.48 -1.78 3.88
CA ALA A 103 5.44 -2.52 4.60
C ALA A 103 4.60 -3.41 3.66
N VAL A 104 4.22 -2.89 2.50
CA VAL A 104 3.46 -3.65 1.49
C VAL A 104 4.32 -4.77 0.89
N MET A 105 5.57 -4.48 0.52
CA MET A 105 6.48 -5.47 -0.05
C MET A 105 6.72 -6.62 0.94
N ASP A 106 7.00 -6.33 2.20
CA ASP A 106 7.20 -7.34 3.24
C ASP A 106 5.93 -8.20 3.43
N ALA A 107 4.76 -7.58 3.48
CA ALA A 107 3.50 -8.29 3.64
C ALA A 107 3.22 -9.25 2.47
N LEU A 108 3.40 -8.79 1.24
CA LEU A 108 3.17 -9.61 0.04
C LEU A 108 4.21 -10.72 -0.10
N THR A 109 5.46 -10.47 0.23
CA THR A 109 6.51 -11.50 0.26
C THR A 109 6.17 -12.59 1.27
N ASN A 110 5.77 -12.20 2.49
CA ASN A 110 5.36 -13.14 3.53
C ASN A 110 4.10 -13.93 3.17
N ALA A 111 3.20 -13.34 2.39
CA ALA A 111 1.99 -14.02 1.93
C ALA A 111 2.22 -14.95 0.73
N GLY A 112 3.43 -14.96 0.17
CA GLY A 112 3.77 -15.81 -0.96
C GLY A 112 3.33 -15.25 -2.32
N ALA A 113 3.18 -13.93 -2.44
CA ALA A 113 2.88 -13.30 -3.73
C ALA A 113 4.02 -13.51 -4.73
N TRP A 114 5.24 -13.60 -4.24
CA TRP A 114 6.49 -13.90 -4.97
C TRP A 114 7.51 -14.50 -4.00
N SER A 115 8.62 -14.99 -4.52
CA SER A 115 9.67 -15.61 -3.69
C SER A 115 10.48 -14.58 -2.91
N ASP A 116 10.77 -13.44 -3.54
CA ASP A 116 11.61 -12.38 -2.98
C ASP A 116 11.20 -11.03 -3.58
N ASP A 117 11.15 -10.00 -2.76
CA ASP A 117 10.81 -8.64 -3.20
C ASP A 117 11.84 -8.04 -4.17
N CYS A 118 13.04 -8.61 -4.27
CA CYS A 118 14.02 -8.23 -5.29
C CYS A 118 13.53 -8.50 -6.73
N GLN A 119 12.50 -9.32 -6.91
CA GLN A 119 11.86 -9.51 -8.22
C GLN A 119 11.13 -8.24 -8.70
N VAL A 120 10.75 -7.36 -7.77
CA VAL A 120 10.05 -6.12 -8.09
C VAL A 120 11.07 -5.09 -8.56
N CYS A 121 11.10 -4.84 -9.85
CA CYS A 121 12.11 -3.99 -10.49
C CYS A 121 11.51 -2.74 -11.18
N ALA A 122 10.19 -2.63 -11.23
CA ALA A 122 9.49 -1.51 -11.86
C ALA A 122 8.20 -1.18 -11.10
N GLY A 123 7.67 0.00 -11.35
CA GLY A 123 6.40 0.45 -10.78
C GLY A 123 6.47 1.86 -10.24
N SER A 124 5.35 2.31 -9.72
CA SER A 124 5.22 3.64 -9.12
C SER A 124 4.61 3.57 -7.72
N ILE A 125 4.91 4.58 -6.91
CA ILE A 125 4.35 4.74 -5.58
C ILE A 125 3.76 6.13 -5.49
N ARG A 126 2.47 6.22 -5.16
CA ARG A 126 1.75 7.48 -5.03
C ARG A 126 1.09 7.55 -3.66
N LYS A 127 1.07 8.76 -3.11
CA LYS A 127 0.36 9.10 -1.85
C LYS A 127 -0.66 10.17 -2.17
N VAL A 128 -1.92 9.84 -2.02
CA VAL A 128 -3.03 10.76 -2.30
C VAL A 128 -4.03 10.79 -1.15
N TRP A 129 -4.79 11.86 -1.07
CA TRP A 129 -5.97 11.94 -0.22
C TRP A 129 -7.14 11.26 -0.92
N GLY A 130 -7.99 10.58 -0.17
CA GLY A 130 -9.17 9.95 -0.74
C GLY A 130 -10.26 9.70 0.29
N PRO A 131 -11.51 9.43 -0.16
CA PRO A 131 -12.63 9.21 0.75
C PRO A 131 -12.51 7.91 1.53
N LEU A 132 -11.88 6.89 0.94
CA LEU A 132 -11.67 5.59 1.57
C LEU A 132 -10.17 5.33 1.72
N PRO A 133 -9.65 5.28 2.96
CA PRO A 133 -8.25 4.99 3.16
C PRO A 133 -7.91 3.54 2.82
N GLY A 134 -6.72 3.34 2.27
CA GLY A 134 -6.24 2.03 1.88
C GLY A 134 -5.10 2.10 0.88
N VAL A 135 -4.80 0.99 0.27
CA VAL A 135 -3.83 0.90 -0.82
C VAL A 135 -4.39 0.11 -2.00
N ARG A 136 -4.25 0.68 -3.19
CA ARG A 136 -4.45 -0.06 -4.44
C ARG A 136 -3.13 -0.66 -4.86
N ILE A 137 -3.14 -1.96 -5.06
CA ILE A 137 -1.97 -2.74 -5.46
C ILE A 137 -2.21 -3.29 -6.85
N CYS A 138 -1.29 -2.98 -7.76
CA CYS A 138 -1.32 -3.51 -9.13
C CYS A 138 -0.03 -4.29 -9.37
N ILE A 139 -0.15 -5.55 -9.73
CA ILE A 139 0.97 -6.46 -9.98
C ILE A 139 0.89 -6.97 -11.42
N SER A 140 1.98 -6.88 -12.14
CA SER A 140 2.14 -7.44 -13.47
C SER A 140 3.58 -7.89 -13.71
N GLU A 141 3.79 -8.64 -14.77
CA GLU A 141 5.14 -8.88 -15.27
C GLU A 141 5.78 -7.55 -15.69
N ALA A 142 7.09 -7.41 -15.44
CA ALA A 142 7.81 -6.26 -15.94
C ALA A 142 7.87 -6.28 -17.47
N PRO A 143 7.88 -5.11 -18.15
CA PRO A 143 8.01 -5.07 -19.61
C PRO A 143 9.27 -5.77 -20.08
N GLU A 144 9.18 -6.50 -21.18
CA GLU A 144 10.33 -7.20 -21.80
C GLU A 144 11.38 -6.23 -22.34
N THR A 145 10.97 -5.01 -22.63
CA THR A 145 11.87 -3.96 -23.14
C THR A 145 11.84 -2.77 -22.20
N PHE A 146 13.02 -2.19 -21.99
CA PHE A 146 13.16 -0.98 -21.21
C PHE A 146 13.39 0.22 -22.14
N ASN A 147 12.52 1.21 -22.03
CA ASN A 147 12.70 2.50 -22.68
C ASN A 147 12.94 3.56 -21.61
N PRO A 148 14.12 4.20 -21.59
CA PRO A 148 14.44 5.22 -20.57
C PRO A 148 13.48 6.42 -20.53
N SER A 149 12.70 6.62 -21.58
CA SER A 149 11.70 7.69 -21.65
C SER A 149 10.34 7.32 -21.05
N ASP A 150 10.12 6.06 -20.70
CA ASP A 150 8.87 5.61 -20.09
C ASP A 150 8.94 5.82 -18.56
N ASN A 151 8.47 6.96 -18.11
CA ASN A 151 8.30 7.31 -16.70
C ASN A 151 6.86 7.12 -16.26
#